data_0fbfb555d480e38db6677e4ae8fe6168
#
_entry.id   0fbfb555d480e38db6677e4ae8fe6168
#
_cell.length_a   1.000
_cell.length_b   1.000
_cell.length_c   1.000
_cell.angle_alpha   90.00
_cell.angle_beta   90.00
_cell.angle_gamma   90.00
#
_symmetry.space_group_name_H-M   'P 1'
#
loop_
_entity.id
_entity.type
_entity.pdbx_description
1 polymer ?
#
loop_
_entity_poly.entity_id
_entity_poly.type
_entity_poly.pdbx_seq_one_letter_code
_entity_poly.pdbx_strand_id
1 'polypeptide(L)'
;IEPRSSAHGSLILLHGLGANGHDFEPLIPELDIVDRLGVRVILPHAPHRPVTINAGMRMPAWYDITAASMTEDEDSIGIRESGEALVALIERELETGLPAERIVLAGFSQGGAIALHAGMRFPQQLAGIMVLSAYLPLATKLPEEAHPANQATPIMMAHGTADPIVPLSLASDSCSRLKGMGYKIEWREYAMTHSVCAEEVEDIRNWLHAQLTPDRQV
;
A
#
# COMPACT_ATOMS: atom_id res chain seq x y z
N ILE A 1 -0.23 10.90 -12.49
CA ILE A 1 0.76 11.99 -12.59
C ILE A 1 1.94 11.44 -13.36
N GLU A 2 2.25 12.04 -14.49
CA GLU A 2 3.30 11.60 -15.41
C GLU A 2 4.58 12.41 -15.22
N PRO A 3 5.76 11.76 -15.30
CA PRO A 3 7.03 12.48 -15.40
C PRO A 3 7.16 13.17 -16.77
N ARG A 4 8.01 14.20 -16.85
CA ARG A 4 8.31 14.90 -18.12
C ARG A 4 9.07 14.04 -19.13
N SER A 5 9.77 13.02 -18.67
CA SER A 5 10.44 11.99 -19.48
C SER A 5 9.64 10.68 -19.50
N SER A 6 10.13 9.67 -20.22
CA SER A 6 9.59 8.32 -20.10
C SER A 6 9.62 7.83 -18.67
N ALA A 7 8.58 7.13 -18.22
CA ALA A 7 8.56 6.56 -16.88
C ALA A 7 9.59 5.41 -16.77
N HIS A 8 10.39 5.46 -15.69
CA HIS A 8 11.36 4.43 -15.33
C HIS A 8 10.99 3.66 -14.07
N GLY A 9 9.89 4.06 -13.43
CA GLY A 9 9.30 3.43 -12.27
C GLY A 9 7.83 3.82 -12.15
N SER A 10 7.09 3.11 -11.30
CA SER A 10 5.70 3.42 -11.00
C SER A 10 5.42 3.30 -9.51
N LEU A 11 4.65 4.24 -8.97
CA LEU A 11 4.06 4.20 -7.63
C LEU A 11 2.55 4.13 -7.77
N ILE A 12 1.93 3.04 -7.30
CA ILE A 12 0.47 2.92 -7.22
C ILE A 12 0.09 3.10 -5.75
N LEU A 13 -0.55 4.23 -5.40
CA LEU A 13 -0.85 4.63 -4.03
C LEU A 13 -2.37 4.67 -3.80
N LEU A 14 -2.85 3.80 -2.91
CA LEU A 14 -4.26 3.63 -2.59
C LEU A 14 -4.64 4.46 -1.35
N HIS A 15 -5.74 5.20 -1.45
CA HIS A 15 -6.30 6.01 -0.35
C HIS A 15 -7.05 5.16 0.69
N GLY A 16 -7.36 5.77 1.84
CA GLY A 16 -8.16 5.17 2.92
C GLY A 16 -9.67 5.21 2.66
N LEU A 17 -10.44 4.60 3.56
CA LEU A 17 -11.90 4.58 3.55
C LEU A 17 -12.48 6.01 3.50
N GLY A 18 -13.44 6.24 2.62
CA GLY A 18 -14.16 7.51 2.48
C GLY A 18 -13.37 8.63 1.78
N ALA A 19 -12.08 8.42 1.54
CA ALA A 19 -11.18 9.30 0.82
C ALA A 19 -11.26 9.08 -0.71
N ASN A 20 -10.36 9.70 -1.45
CA ASN A 20 -10.20 9.48 -2.89
C ASN A 20 -8.74 9.71 -3.32
N GLY A 21 -8.40 9.37 -4.57
CA GLY A 21 -7.02 9.48 -5.06
C GLY A 21 -6.43 10.90 -4.98
N HIS A 22 -7.25 11.94 -5.12
CA HIS A 22 -6.78 13.34 -5.06
C HIS A 22 -6.26 13.75 -3.68
N ASP A 23 -6.64 13.03 -2.60
CA ASP A 23 -6.22 13.36 -1.23
C ASP A 23 -4.70 13.24 -1.06
N PHE A 24 -4.04 12.43 -1.90
CA PHE A 24 -2.58 12.29 -1.90
C PHE A 24 -1.86 13.18 -2.92
N GLU A 25 -2.55 13.86 -3.81
CA GLU A 25 -1.90 14.75 -4.79
C GLU A 25 -0.98 15.80 -4.14
N PRO A 26 -1.37 16.45 -3.01
CA PRO A 26 -0.50 17.42 -2.36
C PRO A 26 0.81 16.84 -1.79
N LEU A 27 0.84 15.53 -1.51
CA LEU A 27 2.01 14.84 -1.00
C LEU A 27 3.06 14.56 -2.09
N ILE A 28 2.61 14.33 -3.33
CA ILE A 28 3.50 13.85 -4.39
C ILE A 28 4.68 14.79 -4.69
N PRO A 29 4.53 16.13 -4.73
CA PRO A 29 5.68 17.03 -4.89
C PRO A 29 6.73 16.89 -3.80
N GLU A 30 6.34 16.60 -2.54
CA GLU A 30 7.24 16.46 -1.40
C GLU A 30 8.10 15.18 -1.49
N LEU A 31 7.60 14.16 -2.21
CA LEU A 31 8.32 12.90 -2.42
C LEU A 31 9.48 13.03 -3.43
N ASP A 32 9.45 14.06 -4.28
CA ASP A 32 10.49 14.36 -5.28
C ASP A 32 10.87 13.15 -6.16
N ILE A 33 9.87 12.36 -6.58
CA ILE A 33 10.07 11.13 -7.36
C ILE A 33 9.68 11.27 -8.83
N VAL A 34 8.70 12.13 -9.14
CA VAL A 34 8.11 12.18 -10.48
C VAL A 34 9.15 12.58 -11.52
N ASP A 35 9.64 13.81 -11.49
CA ASP A 35 10.59 14.30 -12.48
C ASP A 35 12.03 13.89 -12.17
N ARG A 36 12.38 13.73 -10.88
CA ARG A 36 13.75 13.40 -10.46
C ARG A 36 14.13 11.95 -10.75
N LEU A 37 13.21 11.02 -10.51
CA LEU A 37 13.43 9.58 -10.71
C LEU A 37 12.68 9.02 -11.93
N GLY A 38 11.89 9.85 -12.61
CA GLY A 38 11.06 9.40 -13.72
C GLY A 38 9.97 8.42 -13.27
N VAL A 39 9.34 8.66 -12.12
CA VAL A 39 8.32 7.78 -11.57
C VAL A 39 6.92 8.26 -11.95
N ARG A 40 6.14 7.39 -12.60
CA ARG A 40 4.70 7.59 -12.78
C ARG A 40 3.99 7.34 -11.47
N VAL A 41 3.06 8.24 -11.08
CA VAL A 41 2.25 8.05 -9.88
C VAL A 41 0.80 7.84 -10.27
N ILE A 42 0.24 6.72 -9.82
CA ILE A 42 -1.15 6.31 -10.05
C ILE A 42 -1.89 6.40 -8.72
N LEU A 43 -2.95 7.22 -8.68
CA LEU A 43 -3.80 7.46 -7.52
C LEU A 43 -5.22 6.99 -7.85
N PRO A 44 -5.51 5.68 -7.76
CA PRO A 44 -6.81 5.15 -8.14
C PRO A 44 -7.90 5.55 -7.15
N HIS A 45 -9.15 5.56 -7.61
CA HIS A 45 -10.33 5.79 -6.78
C HIS A 45 -10.99 4.46 -6.46
N ALA A 46 -11.32 4.25 -5.18
CA ALA A 46 -12.12 3.12 -4.76
C ALA A 46 -13.57 3.25 -5.27
N PRO A 47 -14.27 2.16 -5.55
CA PRO A 47 -15.68 2.20 -5.90
C PRO A 47 -16.52 2.63 -4.69
N HIS A 48 -17.69 3.26 -4.96
CA HIS A 48 -18.67 3.55 -3.91
C HIS A 48 -19.43 2.26 -3.54
N ARG A 49 -19.27 1.82 -2.31
CA ARG A 49 -19.98 0.66 -1.75
C ARG A 49 -20.59 1.00 -0.38
N PRO A 50 -21.64 0.29 0.07
CA PRO A 50 -22.12 0.43 1.44
C PRO A 50 -21.04 -0.05 2.42
N VAL A 51 -20.89 0.67 3.54
CA VAL A 51 -19.94 0.33 4.60
C VAL A 51 -20.71 0.06 5.88
N THR A 52 -20.68 -1.19 6.34
CA THR A 52 -21.54 -1.70 7.42
C THR A 52 -21.29 -0.98 8.74
N ILE A 53 -20.02 -0.76 9.14
CA ILE A 53 -19.69 -0.04 10.38
C ILE A 53 -20.18 1.42 10.36
N ASN A 54 -20.39 2.00 9.18
CA ASN A 54 -20.95 3.33 8.98
C ASN A 54 -22.45 3.29 8.66
N ALA A 55 -23.17 2.35 9.28
CA ALA A 55 -24.62 2.17 9.12
C ALA A 55 -25.08 1.96 7.66
N GLY A 56 -24.25 1.32 6.83
CA GLY A 56 -24.51 1.07 5.42
C GLY A 56 -24.41 2.31 4.52
N MET A 57 -23.83 3.40 5.00
CA MET A 57 -23.59 4.60 4.18
C MET A 57 -22.69 4.26 3.00
N ARG A 58 -23.07 4.72 1.79
CA ARG A 58 -22.27 4.51 0.58
C ARG A 58 -21.16 5.54 0.49
N MET A 59 -19.92 5.07 0.42
CA MET A 59 -18.72 5.90 0.29
C MET A 59 -17.64 5.15 -0.50
N PRO A 60 -16.60 5.84 -0.97
CA PRO A 60 -15.44 5.17 -1.57
C PRO A 60 -14.82 4.20 -0.56
N ALA A 61 -14.77 2.91 -0.91
CA ALA A 61 -14.22 1.88 -0.04
C ALA A 61 -13.66 0.73 -0.87
N TRP A 62 -12.48 0.22 -0.49
CA TRP A 62 -11.87 -0.93 -1.13
C TRP A 62 -12.59 -2.22 -0.75
N TYR A 63 -13.07 -2.33 0.49
CA TYR A 63 -13.86 -3.46 1.00
C TYR A 63 -14.78 -2.99 2.13
N ASP A 64 -15.74 -3.80 2.52
CA ASP A 64 -16.63 -3.49 3.65
C ASP A 64 -15.90 -3.72 4.98
N ILE A 65 -16.17 -2.87 5.96
CA ILE A 65 -15.79 -3.07 7.36
C ILE A 65 -17.04 -3.42 8.12
N THR A 66 -17.16 -4.70 8.49
CA THR A 66 -18.38 -5.29 9.08
C THR A 66 -18.45 -5.14 10.59
N ALA A 67 -17.31 -5.08 11.27
CA ALA A 67 -17.20 -5.00 12.72
C ALA A 67 -16.06 -4.05 13.15
N ALA A 68 -16.14 -3.59 14.41
CA ALA A 68 -15.10 -2.79 15.05
C ALA A 68 -13.76 -3.58 15.20
N SER A 69 -13.84 -4.90 15.34
CA SER A 69 -12.70 -5.79 15.17
C SER A 69 -12.46 -5.96 13.67
N MET A 70 -11.42 -5.31 13.13
CA MET A 70 -11.10 -5.31 11.70
C MET A 70 -10.66 -6.67 11.17
N THR A 71 -10.45 -7.66 12.04
CA THR A 71 -9.97 -9.02 11.70
C THR A 71 -11.01 -10.11 11.95
N GLU A 72 -12.16 -9.77 12.55
CA GLU A 72 -13.29 -10.66 12.67
C GLU A 72 -14.26 -10.40 11.51
N ASP A 73 -14.75 -11.46 10.88
CA ASP A 73 -15.69 -11.39 9.75
C ASP A 73 -15.24 -10.45 8.62
N GLU A 74 -13.94 -10.52 8.25
CA GLU A 74 -13.38 -9.73 7.15
C GLU A 74 -14.17 -9.95 5.85
N ASP A 75 -14.47 -8.88 5.13
CA ASP A 75 -15.04 -8.94 3.77
C ASP A 75 -14.01 -9.53 2.80
N SER A 76 -13.84 -10.84 2.88
CA SER A 76 -12.86 -11.58 2.07
C SER A 76 -13.12 -11.45 0.57
N ILE A 77 -14.37 -11.23 0.16
CA ILE A 77 -14.74 -11.03 -1.25
C ILE A 77 -14.29 -9.65 -1.70
N GLY A 78 -14.67 -8.60 -0.99
CA GLY A 78 -14.29 -7.23 -1.34
C GLY A 78 -12.78 -6.98 -1.28
N ILE A 79 -12.07 -7.63 -0.32
CA ILE A 79 -10.60 -7.58 -0.25
C ILE A 79 -9.97 -8.20 -1.51
N ARG A 80 -10.46 -9.36 -1.96
CA ARG A 80 -9.95 -10.02 -3.17
C ARG A 80 -10.28 -9.24 -4.44
N GLU A 81 -11.53 -8.77 -4.60
CA GLU A 81 -11.94 -7.93 -5.74
C GLU A 81 -11.05 -6.68 -5.85
N SER A 82 -10.78 -6.01 -4.73
CA SER A 82 -9.89 -4.84 -4.72
C SER A 82 -8.42 -5.19 -4.98
N GLY A 83 -7.99 -6.37 -4.52
CA GLY A 83 -6.68 -6.92 -4.85
C GLY A 83 -6.54 -7.18 -6.36
N GLU A 84 -7.55 -7.79 -6.98
CA GLU A 84 -7.59 -8.02 -8.44
C GLU A 84 -7.60 -6.71 -9.23
N ALA A 85 -8.35 -5.70 -8.76
CA ALA A 85 -8.34 -4.37 -9.38
C ALA A 85 -6.94 -3.72 -9.29
N LEU A 86 -6.22 -3.89 -8.19
CA LEU A 86 -4.84 -3.42 -8.05
C LEU A 86 -3.88 -4.20 -8.97
N VAL A 87 -4.04 -5.52 -9.08
CA VAL A 87 -3.27 -6.35 -10.03
C VAL A 87 -3.48 -5.88 -11.46
N ALA A 88 -4.70 -5.55 -11.87
CA ALA A 88 -4.97 -5.01 -13.19
C ALA A 88 -4.24 -3.67 -13.46
N LEU A 89 -4.04 -2.83 -12.43
CA LEU A 89 -3.21 -1.62 -12.57
C LEU A 89 -1.73 -1.96 -12.75
N ILE A 90 -1.21 -2.96 -12.04
CA ILE A 90 0.16 -3.44 -12.23
C ILE A 90 0.33 -3.97 -13.66
N GLU A 91 -0.59 -4.80 -14.14
CA GLU A 91 -0.55 -5.37 -15.49
C GLU A 91 -0.52 -4.28 -16.57
N ARG A 92 -1.29 -3.20 -16.39
CA ARG A 92 -1.24 -2.05 -17.30
C ARG A 92 0.14 -1.37 -17.31
N GLU A 93 0.81 -1.27 -16.17
CA GLU A 93 2.18 -0.77 -16.13
C GLU A 93 3.16 -1.72 -16.86
N LEU A 94 3.02 -3.02 -16.67
CA LEU A 94 3.81 -4.02 -17.39
C LEU A 94 3.61 -3.93 -18.92
N GLU A 95 2.38 -3.68 -19.38
CA GLU A 95 2.06 -3.48 -20.81
C GLU A 95 2.77 -2.26 -21.40
N THR A 96 3.14 -1.26 -20.60
CA THR A 96 3.95 -0.12 -21.05
C THR A 96 5.44 -0.49 -21.23
N GLY A 97 5.84 -1.70 -20.86
CA GLY A 97 7.23 -2.18 -20.87
C GLY A 97 7.98 -1.92 -19.55
N LEU A 98 7.30 -1.42 -18.51
CA LEU A 98 7.92 -1.24 -17.20
C LEU A 98 7.99 -2.59 -16.47
N PRO A 99 9.15 -3.09 -16.01
CA PRO A 99 9.25 -4.36 -15.30
C PRO A 99 8.66 -4.23 -13.87
N ALA A 100 8.18 -5.35 -13.31
CA ALA A 100 7.55 -5.39 -11.99
C ALA A 100 8.50 -4.89 -10.87
N GLU A 101 9.79 -5.13 -11.01
CA GLU A 101 10.86 -4.67 -10.10
C GLU A 101 11.03 -3.14 -10.07
N ARG A 102 10.28 -2.43 -10.90
CA ARG A 102 10.21 -0.96 -10.93
C ARG A 102 8.87 -0.42 -10.47
N ILE A 103 8.00 -1.26 -9.90
CA ILE A 103 6.66 -0.89 -9.41
C ILE A 103 6.63 -1.00 -7.89
N VAL A 104 6.27 0.09 -7.22
CA VAL A 104 5.98 0.12 -5.78
C VAL A 104 4.46 0.17 -5.60
N LEU A 105 3.95 -0.73 -4.75
CA LEU A 105 2.58 -0.65 -4.25
C LEU A 105 2.57 0.06 -2.91
N ALA A 106 1.68 1.01 -2.75
CA ALA A 106 1.56 1.78 -1.53
C ALA A 106 0.10 1.98 -1.15
N GLY A 107 -0.16 2.23 0.13
CA GLY A 107 -1.49 2.62 0.55
C GLY A 107 -1.57 3.04 2.01
N PHE A 108 -2.58 3.84 2.29
CA PHE A 108 -2.92 4.32 3.61
C PHE A 108 -4.19 3.63 4.10
N SER A 109 -4.20 3.17 5.36
CA SER A 109 -5.38 2.58 6.00
C SER A 109 -5.92 1.40 5.16
N GLN A 110 -7.18 1.41 4.75
CA GLN A 110 -7.77 0.40 3.86
C GLN A 110 -6.94 0.15 2.59
N GLY A 111 -6.42 1.23 1.97
CA GLY A 111 -5.54 1.12 0.80
C GLY A 111 -4.24 0.40 1.10
N GLY A 112 -3.65 0.60 2.29
CA GLY A 112 -2.46 -0.11 2.75
C GLY A 112 -2.69 -1.60 2.94
N ALA A 113 -3.85 -1.98 3.46
CA ALA A 113 -4.26 -3.38 3.59
C ALA A 113 -4.35 -4.06 2.20
N ILE A 114 -4.94 -3.39 1.20
CA ILE A 114 -5.03 -3.93 -0.17
C ILE A 114 -3.67 -3.98 -0.85
N ALA A 115 -2.82 -2.96 -0.69
CA ALA A 115 -1.46 -2.96 -1.24
C ALA A 115 -0.65 -4.15 -0.72
N LEU A 116 -0.74 -4.42 0.58
CA LEU A 116 -0.08 -5.56 1.21
C LEU A 116 -0.69 -6.89 0.71
N HIS A 117 -2.04 -6.99 0.68
CA HIS A 117 -2.73 -8.19 0.23
C HIS A 117 -2.35 -8.59 -1.20
N ALA A 118 -2.43 -7.65 -2.14
CA ALA A 118 -2.13 -7.90 -3.55
C ALA A 118 -0.63 -8.12 -3.78
N GLY A 119 0.22 -7.27 -3.19
CA GLY A 119 1.67 -7.33 -3.40
C GLY A 119 2.30 -8.64 -2.95
N MET A 120 1.86 -9.20 -1.82
CA MET A 120 2.38 -10.48 -1.34
C MET A 120 1.93 -11.69 -2.17
N ARG A 121 0.88 -11.55 -2.98
CA ARG A 121 0.32 -12.60 -3.85
C ARG A 121 0.71 -12.44 -5.31
N PHE A 122 1.30 -11.31 -5.68
CA PHE A 122 1.65 -11.02 -7.08
C PHE A 122 2.77 -11.96 -7.57
N PRO A 123 2.67 -12.52 -8.80
CA PRO A 123 3.57 -13.58 -9.26
C PRO A 123 4.94 -13.10 -9.77
N GLN A 124 5.22 -11.79 -9.74
CA GLN A 124 6.51 -11.22 -10.10
C GLN A 124 7.04 -10.37 -8.94
N GLN A 125 8.34 -10.28 -8.79
CA GLN A 125 8.96 -9.47 -7.76
C GLN A 125 8.68 -7.98 -8.00
N LEU A 126 8.17 -7.30 -6.97
CA LEU A 126 7.93 -5.86 -6.98
C LEU A 126 9.15 -5.09 -6.46
N ALA A 127 9.23 -3.79 -6.79
CA ALA A 127 10.25 -2.89 -6.23
C ALA A 127 10.08 -2.75 -4.70
N GLY A 128 8.83 -2.71 -4.23
CA GLY A 128 8.54 -2.59 -2.82
C GLY A 128 7.05 -2.52 -2.51
N ILE A 129 6.72 -2.68 -1.23
CA ILE A 129 5.36 -2.53 -0.71
C ILE A 129 5.42 -1.56 0.47
N MET A 130 4.59 -0.50 0.46
CA MET A 130 4.53 0.50 1.52
C MET A 130 3.14 0.55 2.14
N VAL A 131 3.09 0.37 3.46
CA VAL A 131 1.86 0.18 4.24
C VAL A 131 1.81 1.24 5.33
N LEU A 132 0.93 2.23 5.18
CA LEU A 132 0.79 3.36 6.08
C LEU A 132 -0.48 3.21 6.91
N SER A 133 -0.36 3.19 8.25
CA SER A 133 -1.49 3.12 9.19
C SER A 133 -2.48 1.99 8.87
N ALA A 134 -1.97 0.78 8.56
CA ALA A 134 -2.77 -0.35 8.13
C ALA A 134 -2.35 -1.66 8.80
N TYR A 135 -3.01 -2.74 8.46
CA TYR A 135 -2.81 -4.08 8.97
C TYR A 135 -2.80 -5.13 7.86
N LEU A 136 -2.45 -6.38 8.19
CA LEU A 136 -2.47 -7.51 7.26
C LEU A 136 -3.88 -8.11 7.18
N PRO A 137 -4.64 -7.90 6.08
CA PRO A 137 -5.94 -8.52 5.91
C PRO A 137 -5.80 -9.99 5.52
N LEU A 138 -6.80 -10.80 5.85
CA LEU A 138 -6.83 -12.23 5.58
C LEU A 138 -5.54 -12.94 6.03
N ALA A 139 -5.04 -12.56 7.19
CA ALA A 139 -3.74 -12.97 7.71
C ALA A 139 -3.60 -14.49 7.84
N THR A 140 -4.70 -15.22 8.12
CA THR A 140 -4.71 -16.68 8.25
C THR A 140 -4.57 -17.40 6.90
N LYS A 141 -4.90 -16.72 5.80
CA LYS A 141 -4.82 -17.29 4.44
C LYS A 141 -3.46 -17.07 3.78
N LEU A 142 -2.71 -16.05 4.25
CA LEU A 142 -1.46 -15.66 3.61
C LEU A 142 -0.43 -16.81 3.47
N PRO A 143 -0.21 -17.71 4.47
CA PRO A 143 0.77 -18.77 4.31
C PRO A 143 0.52 -19.72 3.13
N GLU A 144 -0.74 -19.88 2.74
CA GLU A 144 -1.15 -20.74 1.62
C GLU A 144 -1.18 -19.97 0.28
N GLU A 145 -1.34 -18.64 0.34
CA GLU A 145 -1.61 -17.80 -0.83
C GLU A 145 -0.44 -16.91 -1.23
N ALA A 146 0.56 -16.74 -0.35
CA ALA A 146 1.72 -15.89 -0.66
C ALA A 146 2.53 -16.44 -1.83
N HIS A 147 2.86 -15.55 -2.77
CA HIS A 147 3.71 -15.94 -3.89
C HIS A 147 5.20 -15.76 -3.54
N PRO A 148 6.07 -16.75 -3.79
CA PRO A 148 7.48 -16.70 -3.39
C PRO A 148 8.28 -15.58 -4.07
N ALA A 149 7.85 -15.08 -5.21
CA ALA A 149 8.51 -13.97 -5.91
C ALA A 149 8.68 -12.73 -5.04
N ASN A 150 7.74 -12.47 -4.11
CA ASN A 150 7.78 -11.30 -3.23
C ASN A 150 8.33 -11.59 -1.82
N GLN A 151 8.92 -12.76 -1.60
CA GLN A 151 9.55 -13.09 -0.30
C GLN A 151 10.70 -12.14 0.06
N ALA A 152 11.45 -11.65 -0.93
CA ALA A 152 12.57 -10.74 -0.74
C ALA A 152 12.21 -9.27 -0.98
N THR A 153 10.99 -8.97 -1.46
CA THR A 153 10.54 -7.60 -1.72
C THR A 153 10.59 -6.77 -0.44
N PRO A 154 11.24 -5.59 -0.46
CA PRO A 154 11.26 -4.69 0.69
C PRO A 154 9.86 -4.23 1.07
N ILE A 155 9.54 -4.29 2.36
CA ILE A 155 8.25 -3.83 2.88
C ILE A 155 8.51 -2.75 3.93
N MET A 156 7.97 -1.55 3.75
CA MET A 156 7.90 -0.51 4.76
C MET A 156 6.52 -0.54 5.41
N MET A 157 6.46 -0.61 6.73
CA MET A 157 5.23 -0.44 7.50
C MET A 157 5.41 0.72 8.48
N ALA A 158 4.54 1.70 8.42
CA ALA A 158 4.57 2.90 9.24
C ALA A 158 3.25 3.11 9.96
N HIS A 159 3.29 3.55 11.25
CA HIS A 159 2.08 3.67 12.06
C HIS A 159 2.14 4.77 13.12
N GLY A 160 0.98 5.39 13.38
CA GLY A 160 0.82 6.35 14.47
C GLY A 160 0.67 5.66 15.83
N THR A 161 1.45 6.09 16.84
CA THR A 161 1.40 5.49 18.19
C THR A 161 0.10 5.80 18.93
N ALA A 162 -0.63 6.83 18.51
CA ALA A 162 -1.92 7.25 19.08
C ALA A 162 -3.08 7.08 18.07
N ASP A 163 -2.97 6.13 17.14
CA ASP A 163 -3.99 5.86 16.13
C ASP A 163 -5.26 5.28 16.77
N PRO A 164 -6.41 6.00 16.72
CA PRO A 164 -7.66 5.54 17.31
C PRO A 164 -8.51 4.71 16.33
N ILE A 165 -8.12 4.63 15.04
CA ILE A 165 -8.89 3.97 13.98
C ILE A 165 -8.34 2.57 13.74
N VAL A 166 -7.05 2.45 13.44
CA VAL A 166 -6.35 1.17 13.34
C VAL A 166 -5.42 1.07 14.56
N PRO A 167 -5.75 0.27 15.58
CA PRO A 167 -4.92 0.16 16.77
C PRO A 167 -3.47 -0.23 16.42
N LEU A 168 -2.49 0.43 17.06
CA LEU A 168 -1.07 0.11 16.88
C LEU A 168 -0.78 -1.38 17.11
N SER A 169 -1.45 -2.01 18.06
CA SER A 169 -1.31 -3.45 18.34
C SER A 169 -1.62 -4.30 17.12
N LEU A 170 -2.68 -3.97 16.37
CA LEU A 170 -3.07 -4.72 15.16
C LEU A 170 -2.02 -4.62 14.06
N ALA A 171 -1.43 -3.45 13.88
CA ALA A 171 -0.37 -3.23 12.90
C ALA A 171 0.94 -3.92 13.34
N SER A 172 1.31 -3.84 14.63
CA SER A 172 2.51 -4.49 15.17
C SER A 172 2.40 -6.02 15.16
N ASP A 173 1.22 -6.57 15.41
CA ASP A 173 0.95 -8.01 15.29
C ASP A 173 1.09 -8.47 13.83
N SER A 174 0.58 -7.65 12.88
CA SER A 174 0.76 -7.88 11.45
C SER A 174 2.25 -7.91 11.07
N CYS A 175 3.01 -6.91 11.52
CA CYS A 175 4.45 -6.83 11.30
C CYS A 175 5.18 -8.05 11.89
N SER A 176 4.85 -8.45 13.12
CA SER A 176 5.44 -9.59 13.81
C SER A 176 5.17 -10.90 13.07
N ARG A 177 3.93 -11.10 12.60
CA ARG A 177 3.54 -12.26 11.80
C ARG A 177 4.35 -12.33 10.50
N LEU A 178 4.46 -11.22 9.76
CA LEU A 178 5.22 -11.17 8.52
C LEU A 178 6.70 -11.43 8.73
N LYS A 179 7.31 -10.85 9.78
CA LYS A 179 8.69 -11.16 10.17
C LYS A 179 8.88 -12.64 10.53
N GLY A 180 7.90 -13.22 11.21
CA GLY A 180 7.88 -14.66 11.51
C GLY A 180 7.79 -15.56 10.28
N MET A 181 7.23 -15.07 9.18
CA MET A 181 7.21 -15.73 7.86
C MET A 181 8.46 -15.43 7.02
N GLY A 182 9.44 -14.70 7.56
CA GLY A 182 10.72 -14.40 6.90
C GLY A 182 10.73 -13.17 6.00
N TYR A 183 9.69 -12.35 6.01
CA TYR A 183 9.68 -11.08 5.26
C TYR A 183 10.56 -10.03 5.92
N LYS A 184 11.21 -9.21 5.11
CA LYS A 184 12.03 -8.08 5.58
C LYS A 184 11.15 -6.85 5.73
N ILE A 185 10.80 -6.49 6.96
CA ILE A 185 9.95 -5.35 7.27
C ILE A 185 10.79 -4.24 7.89
N GLU A 186 10.78 -3.06 7.27
CA GLU A 186 11.17 -1.81 7.88
C GLU A 186 9.96 -1.23 8.63
N TRP A 187 10.01 -1.28 9.96
CA TRP A 187 8.93 -0.82 10.84
C TRP A 187 9.26 0.56 11.39
N ARG A 188 8.31 1.49 11.28
CA ARG A 188 8.40 2.87 11.76
C ARG A 188 7.19 3.23 12.61
N GLU A 189 7.40 3.95 13.69
CA GLU A 189 6.36 4.50 14.55
C GLU A 189 6.53 6.00 14.69
N TYR A 190 5.40 6.74 14.69
CA TYR A 190 5.40 8.19 14.79
C TYR A 190 4.40 8.64 15.86
N ALA A 191 4.71 9.76 16.57
CA ALA A 191 3.83 10.35 17.57
C ALA A 191 2.66 11.10 16.89
N MET A 192 1.78 10.35 16.24
CA MET A 192 0.61 10.86 15.51
C MET A 192 -0.60 9.94 15.67
N THR A 193 -1.77 10.45 15.28
CA THR A 193 -3.03 9.69 15.19
C THR A 193 -3.13 8.97 13.84
N HIS A 194 -4.35 8.71 13.33
CA HIS A 194 -4.59 8.12 12.00
C HIS A 194 -4.38 9.15 10.89
N SER A 195 -3.14 9.48 10.62
CA SER A 195 -2.73 10.55 9.70
C SER A 195 -1.32 10.26 9.15
N VAL A 196 -0.79 11.18 8.37
CA VAL A 196 0.61 11.20 7.93
C VAL A 196 1.28 12.46 8.47
N CYS A 197 2.46 12.36 9.08
CA CYS A 197 3.22 13.49 9.60
C CYS A 197 4.44 13.82 8.73
N ALA A 198 5.03 15.00 8.93
CA ALA A 198 6.16 15.46 8.12
C ALA A 198 7.40 14.55 8.22
N GLU A 199 7.66 13.99 9.40
CA GLU A 199 8.75 13.03 9.61
C GLU A 199 8.52 11.75 8.80
N GLU A 200 7.29 11.22 8.80
CA GLU A 200 6.90 10.07 7.99
C GLU A 200 7.06 10.36 6.49
N VAL A 201 6.67 11.55 6.02
CA VAL A 201 6.83 11.97 4.61
C VAL A 201 8.29 11.97 4.19
N GLU A 202 9.20 12.43 5.06
CA GLU A 202 10.63 12.38 4.79
C GLU A 202 11.15 10.94 4.71
N ASP A 203 10.73 10.07 5.61
CA ASP A 203 11.09 8.65 5.58
C ASP A 203 10.52 7.94 4.35
N ILE A 204 9.26 8.21 3.97
CA ILE A 204 8.63 7.73 2.73
C ILE A 204 9.45 8.14 1.52
N ARG A 205 9.82 9.43 1.41
CA ARG A 205 10.65 9.94 0.32
C ARG A 205 11.97 9.18 0.24
N ASN A 206 12.68 9.07 1.36
CA ASN A 206 13.98 8.41 1.41
C ASN A 206 13.87 6.92 1.02
N TRP A 207 12.83 6.24 1.50
CA TRP A 207 12.58 4.85 1.18
C TRP A 207 12.24 4.67 -0.31
N LEU A 208 11.35 5.48 -0.89
CA LEU A 208 11.02 5.43 -2.32
C LEU A 208 12.25 5.69 -3.21
N HIS A 209 13.09 6.65 -2.82
CA HIS A 209 14.36 6.90 -3.53
C HIS A 209 15.28 5.69 -3.49
N ALA A 210 15.36 4.97 -2.38
CA ALA A 210 16.17 3.75 -2.27
C ALA A 210 15.62 2.62 -3.17
N GLN A 211 14.29 2.49 -3.32
CA GLN A 211 13.67 1.42 -4.12
C GLN A 211 13.63 1.76 -5.62
N LEU A 212 13.49 3.04 -5.99
CA LEU A 212 13.19 3.45 -7.36
C LEU A 212 14.34 4.19 -8.07
N THR A 213 15.44 4.50 -7.38
CA THR A 213 16.62 5.04 -8.08
C THR A 213 17.14 4.00 -9.10
N PRO A 214 17.29 4.35 -10.38
CA PRO A 214 17.88 3.44 -11.35
C PRO A 214 19.29 3.06 -10.91
N ASP A 215 19.65 1.77 -11.02
CA ASP A 215 21.02 1.36 -10.87
C ASP A 215 21.86 2.20 -11.84
N ARG A 216 22.88 2.89 -11.34
CA ARG A 216 23.86 3.52 -12.22
C ARG A 216 24.51 2.39 -13.00
N GLN A 217 24.16 2.27 -14.29
CA GLN A 217 24.96 1.45 -15.19
C GLN A 217 26.40 1.98 -15.10
N VAL A 218 27.26 1.20 -14.47
CA VAL A 218 28.70 1.41 -14.42
C VAL A 218 29.30 1.05 -15.77
#